data_ddc6b76df42a25146fe7385823fe00ee
#
_entry.id   ddc6b76df42a25146fe7385823fe00ee
#
_cell.length_a   1.000
_cell.length_b   1.000
_cell.length_c   1.000
_cell.angle_alpha   90.00
_cell.angle_beta   90.00
_cell.angle_gamma   90.00
#
_symmetry.space_group_name_H-M   'P 1'
#
loop_
_entity.id
_entity.type
_entity.pdbx_description
1 polymer ?
#
loop_
_entity_poly.entity_id
_entity_poly.type
_entity_poly.pdbx_seq_one_letter_code
_entity_poly.pdbx_strand_id
1 'polypeptide(L)'
;AVGIETAYLGSVESGDGLLKTFNSEGVENVYLGSADDGSGVIRTNNSSGIEIISLGTSESDSGLLFTYDSIGNKSTFLGSGMLQTYNSDGIETAYLGTAIGGRGLLIVENHGSIETYNKEGNQTVFLGTNDIGSGGLRTANSKGTESTFVGTATGGGGLMNTYNPKGNIITTLGTTESENGILKIFNSNKNETAYLGSDIDGAGVLSISNDGYIGTYNKLGKPTSHLGT
;
A
#
# COMPACT_ATOMS: atom_id res chain seq x y z
N ALA A 1 -11.62 -56.44 -5.24
CA ALA A 1 -11.08 -55.11 -5.06
C ALA A 1 -12.02 -54.38 -4.11
N VAL A 2 -11.53 -53.92 -2.97
CA VAL A 2 -12.28 -53.02 -2.10
C VAL A 2 -12.25 -51.68 -2.84
N GLY A 3 -13.44 -51.19 -3.30
CA GLY A 3 -13.54 -49.92 -3.97
C GLY A 3 -13.21 -48.81 -3.00
N ILE A 4 -12.46 -47.79 -3.47
CA ILE A 4 -12.27 -46.56 -2.72
C ILE A 4 -13.58 -45.77 -2.79
N GLU A 5 -14.11 -45.33 -1.64
CA GLU A 5 -15.26 -44.44 -1.58
C GLU A 5 -14.88 -43.11 -2.25
N THR A 6 -15.67 -42.67 -3.22
CA THR A 6 -15.43 -41.43 -3.96
C THR A 6 -16.42 -40.33 -3.57
N ALA A 7 -17.55 -40.68 -2.98
CA ALA A 7 -18.53 -39.72 -2.45
C ALA A 7 -19.37 -40.37 -1.32
N TYR A 8 -19.71 -39.58 -0.34
CA TYR A 8 -20.59 -39.92 0.77
C TYR A 8 -21.66 -38.87 0.94
N LEU A 9 -22.92 -39.27 0.96
CA LEU A 9 -24.06 -38.44 1.35
C LEU A 9 -24.74 -39.11 2.54
N GLY A 10 -24.83 -38.42 3.66
CA GLY A 10 -25.34 -38.99 4.88
C GLY A 10 -25.50 -37.99 6.00
N SER A 11 -25.35 -38.43 7.24
CA SER A 11 -25.36 -37.60 8.42
C SER A 11 -24.19 -37.93 9.35
N VAL A 12 -23.79 -36.94 10.16
CA VAL A 12 -22.89 -37.13 11.30
C VAL A 12 -23.66 -37.69 12.51
N GLU A 13 -22.97 -38.07 13.59
CA GLU A 13 -23.59 -38.64 14.81
C GLU A 13 -24.59 -37.68 15.46
N SER A 14 -24.46 -36.35 15.29
CA SER A 14 -25.42 -35.32 15.73
C SER A 14 -26.75 -35.36 14.95
N GLY A 15 -26.80 -36.05 13.80
CA GLY A 15 -27.95 -36.09 12.90
C GLY A 15 -27.91 -35.09 11.75
N ASP A 16 -26.88 -34.23 11.72
CA ASP A 16 -26.72 -33.21 10.66
C ASP A 16 -26.33 -33.85 9.34
N GLY A 17 -26.92 -33.36 8.24
CA GLY A 17 -26.64 -33.86 6.90
C GLY A 17 -25.26 -33.37 6.38
N LEU A 18 -24.58 -34.23 5.61
CA LEU A 18 -23.34 -33.88 4.97
C LEU A 18 -23.15 -34.55 3.60
N LEU A 19 -22.38 -33.90 2.74
CA LEU A 19 -21.82 -34.46 1.52
C LEU A 19 -20.30 -34.38 1.60
N LYS A 20 -19.64 -35.50 1.34
CA LYS A 20 -18.18 -35.58 1.18
C LYS A 20 -17.82 -36.12 -0.19
N THR A 21 -16.71 -35.67 -0.73
CA THR A 21 -16.06 -36.33 -1.85
C THR A 21 -14.61 -36.64 -1.52
N PHE A 22 -14.05 -37.67 -2.16
CA PHE A 22 -12.73 -38.17 -1.90
C PHE A 22 -11.95 -38.29 -3.22
N ASN A 23 -10.65 -38.09 -3.19
CA ASN A 23 -9.77 -38.37 -4.32
C ASN A 23 -9.52 -39.87 -4.49
N SER A 24 -8.76 -40.26 -5.52
CA SER A 24 -8.42 -41.65 -5.80
C SER A 24 -7.58 -42.36 -4.72
N GLU A 25 -7.03 -41.60 -3.77
CA GLU A 25 -6.25 -42.09 -2.64
C GLU A 25 -7.07 -42.19 -1.36
N GLY A 26 -8.38 -41.82 -1.42
CA GLY A 26 -9.28 -41.81 -0.28
C GLY A 26 -9.17 -40.60 0.62
N VAL A 27 -8.47 -39.55 0.20
CA VAL A 27 -8.36 -38.28 0.94
C VAL A 27 -9.59 -37.41 0.65
N GLU A 28 -10.27 -36.95 1.70
CA GLU A 28 -11.39 -36.01 1.57
C GLU A 28 -10.94 -34.72 0.88
N ASN A 29 -11.60 -34.34 -0.21
CA ASN A 29 -11.28 -33.13 -0.96
C ASN A 29 -12.40 -32.09 -0.94
N VAL A 30 -13.64 -32.47 -0.62
CA VAL A 30 -14.77 -31.54 -0.39
C VAL A 30 -15.60 -32.04 0.78
N TYR A 31 -15.99 -31.10 1.64
CA TYR A 31 -16.98 -31.26 2.69
C TYR A 31 -18.05 -30.16 2.57
N LEU A 32 -19.31 -30.54 2.54
CA LEU A 32 -20.46 -29.66 2.63
C LEU A 32 -21.38 -30.18 3.74
N GLY A 33 -21.61 -29.43 4.79
CA GLY A 33 -22.40 -29.88 5.93
C GLY A 33 -22.45 -28.84 7.04
N SER A 34 -22.60 -29.32 8.27
CA SER A 34 -22.59 -28.50 9.47
C SER A 34 -21.21 -28.54 10.15
N ALA A 35 -20.79 -27.43 10.73
CA ALA A 35 -19.70 -27.38 11.71
C ALA A 35 -20.20 -27.86 13.08
N ASP A 36 -19.28 -27.99 14.05
CA ASP A 36 -19.60 -28.52 15.40
C ASP A 36 -20.64 -27.67 16.16
N ASP A 37 -20.78 -26.39 15.82
CA ASP A 37 -21.76 -25.44 16.37
C ASP A 37 -23.12 -25.49 15.63
N GLY A 38 -23.28 -26.36 14.61
CA GLY A 38 -24.48 -26.49 13.78
C GLY A 38 -24.51 -25.52 12.58
N SER A 39 -23.54 -24.64 12.44
CA SER A 39 -23.44 -23.70 11.30
C SER A 39 -23.12 -24.42 9.99
N GLY A 40 -23.68 -23.92 8.88
CA GLY A 40 -23.36 -24.45 7.55
C GLY A 40 -21.92 -24.14 7.14
N VAL A 41 -21.21 -25.15 6.60
CA VAL A 41 -19.82 -24.99 6.14
C VAL A 41 -19.57 -25.72 4.83
N ILE A 42 -18.78 -25.10 3.97
CA ILE A 42 -18.17 -25.73 2.79
C ILE A 42 -16.66 -25.68 2.97
N ARG A 43 -15.99 -26.82 2.87
CA ARG A 43 -14.52 -26.93 2.92
C ARG A 43 -14.01 -27.63 1.68
N THR A 44 -12.87 -27.17 1.20
CA THR A 44 -12.10 -27.89 0.18
C THR A 44 -10.68 -28.13 0.66
N ASN A 45 -10.16 -29.31 0.41
CA ASN A 45 -8.82 -29.71 0.80
C ASN A 45 -7.97 -29.94 -0.44
N ASN A 46 -6.65 -29.78 -0.32
CA ASN A 46 -5.71 -30.22 -1.34
C ASN A 46 -5.58 -31.76 -1.38
N SER A 47 -4.76 -32.29 -2.29
CA SER A 47 -4.54 -33.73 -2.42
C SER A 47 -3.94 -34.40 -1.17
N SER A 48 -3.34 -33.63 -0.27
CA SER A 48 -2.79 -34.10 1.00
C SER A 48 -3.77 -34.00 2.17
N GLY A 49 -5.01 -33.55 1.94
CA GLY A 49 -6.03 -33.38 2.98
C GLY A 49 -5.93 -32.07 3.79
N ILE A 50 -5.08 -31.15 3.36
CA ILE A 50 -4.95 -29.84 4.02
C ILE A 50 -6.06 -28.93 3.49
N GLU A 51 -6.81 -28.30 4.39
CA GLU A 51 -7.86 -27.33 4.06
C GLU A 51 -7.28 -26.12 3.30
N ILE A 52 -7.89 -25.80 2.15
CA ILE A 52 -7.48 -24.69 1.29
C ILE A 52 -8.53 -23.58 1.28
N ILE A 53 -9.80 -23.94 1.37
CA ILE A 53 -10.92 -23.00 1.43
C ILE A 53 -11.89 -23.45 2.52
N SER A 54 -12.37 -22.50 3.31
CA SER A 54 -13.51 -22.65 4.21
C SER A 54 -14.49 -21.51 4.00
N LEU A 55 -15.72 -21.83 3.67
CA LEU A 55 -16.84 -20.89 3.54
C LEU A 55 -17.92 -21.32 4.51
N GLY A 56 -18.36 -20.41 5.37
CA GLY A 56 -19.39 -20.72 6.37
C GLY A 56 -19.89 -19.52 7.12
N THR A 57 -20.34 -19.74 8.34
CA THR A 57 -20.75 -18.69 9.27
C THR A 57 -19.86 -18.68 10.50
N SER A 58 -19.68 -17.50 11.10
CA SER A 58 -18.97 -17.33 12.37
C SER A 58 -19.92 -17.63 13.54
N GLU A 59 -19.37 -17.74 14.76
CA GLU A 59 -20.14 -17.83 16.01
C GLU A 59 -21.17 -16.69 16.20
N SER A 60 -20.98 -15.57 15.50
CA SER A 60 -21.92 -14.42 15.50
C SER A 60 -22.89 -14.42 14.31
N ASP A 61 -23.10 -15.54 13.65
CA ASP A 61 -23.97 -15.74 12.47
C ASP A 61 -23.61 -14.88 11.25
N SER A 62 -22.36 -14.40 11.18
CA SER A 62 -21.86 -13.64 10.02
C SER A 62 -21.19 -14.56 9.00
N GLY A 63 -21.47 -14.36 7.72
CA GLY A 63 -20.80 -15.08 6.65
C GLY A 63 -19.30 -14.80 6.63
N LEU A 64 -18.50 -15.84 6.41
CA LEU A 64 -17.05 -15.75 6.30
C LEU A 64 -16.48 -16.68 5.23
N LEU A 65 -15.35 -16.26 4.66
CA LEU A 65 -14.53 -17.06 3.76
C LEU A 65 -13.09 -16.98 4.25
N PHE A 66 -12.48 -18.14 4.46
CA PHE A 66 -11.04 -18.27 4.63
C PHE A 66 -10.43 -18.94 3.40
N THR A 67 -9.22 -18.52 3.04
CA THR A 67 -8.34 -19.31 2.19
C THR A 67 -7.02 -19.56 2.91
N TYR A 68 -6.38 -20.66 2.55
CA TYR A 68 -5.14 -21.11 3.17
C TYR A 68 -4.11 -21.43 2.08
N ASP A 69 -2.84 -21.38 2.41
CA ASP A 69 -1.76 -21.85 1.54
C ASP A 69 -1.69 -23.38 1.52
N SER A 70 -0.76 -23.96 0.74
CA SER A 70 -0.62 -25.40 0.56
C SER A 70 -0.22 -26.17 1.82
N ILE A 71 0.21 -25.49 2.89
CA ILE A 71 0.61 -26.07 4.18
C ILE A 71 -0.35 -25.71 5.32
N GLY A 72 -1.46 -25.01 5.01
CA GLY A 72 -2.53 -24.72 5.95
C GLY A 72 -2.41 -23.39 6.69
N ASN A 73 -1.49 -22.50 6.33
CA ASN A 73 -1.45 -21.15 6.88
C ASN A 73 -2.54 -20.29 6.22
N LYS A 74 -3.23 -19.47 7.02
CA LYS A 74 -4.24 -18.55 6.51
C LYS A 74 -3.61 -17.57 5.52
N SER A 75 -4.20 -17.43 4.32
CA SER A 75 -3.78 -16.49 3.29
C SER A 75 -4.76 -15.33 3.11
N THR A 76 -6.08 -15.56 3.25
CA THR A 76 -7.08 -14.49 3.27
C THR A 76 -8.19 -14.78 4.26
N PHE A 77 -8.82 -13.69 4.73
CA PHE A 77 -10.09 -13.71 5.46
C PHE A 77 -11.02 -12.66 4.84
N LEU A 78 -12.24 -13.06 4.55
CA LEU A 78 -13.33 -12.17 4.16
C LEU A 78 -14.55 -12.47 5.05
N GLY A 79 -14.98 -11.50 5.82
CA GLY A 79 -16.14 -11.66 6.71
C GLY A 79 -16.30 -10.47 7.64
N SER A 80 -17.46 -10.38 8.28
CA SER A 80 -17.74 -9.32 9.28
C SER A 80 -17.43 -7.90 8.80
N GLY A 81 -17.58 -7.65 7.48
CA GLY A 81 -17.29 -6.33 6.88
C GLY A 81 -15.81 -6.02 6.69
N MET A 82 -14.94 -7.04 6.70
CA MET A 82 -13.50 -6.86 6.49
C MET A 82 -12.93 -7.87 5.49
N LEU A 83 -11.86 -7.47 4.81
CA LEU A 83 -10.96 -8.32 4.04
C LEU A 83 -9.55 -8.18 4.63
N GLN A 84 -8.92 -9.29 4.92
CA GLN A 84 -7.53 -9.35 5.38
C GLN A 84 -6.73 -10.29 4.49
N THR A 85 -5.47 -9.98 4.29
CA THR A 85 -4.50 -10.86 3.63
C THR A 85 -3.30 -11.11 4.54
N TYR A 86 -2.67 -12.26 4.38
CA TYR A 86 -1.56 -12.72 5.22
C TYR A 86 -0.42 -13.22 4.34
N ASN A 87 0.83 -13.07 4.79
CA ASN A 87 1.98 -13.70 4.17
C ASN A 87 2.11 -15.18 4.61
N SER A 88 3.12 -15.89 4.08
CA SER A 88 3.40 -17.29 4.43
C SER A 88 3.73 -17.53 5.91
N ASP A 89 4.12 -16.49 6.65
CA ASP A 89 4.44 -16.57 8.09
C ASP A 89 3.20 -16.28 8.96
N GLY A 90 2.02 -16.09 8.34
CA GLY A 90 0.76 -15.78 9.02
C GLY A 90 0.66 -14.34 9.52
N ILE A 91 1.54 -13.45 9.06
CA ILE A 91 1.52 -12.02 9.42
C ILE A 91 0.56 -11.30 8.47
N GLU A 92 -0.35 -10.49 9.02
CA GLU A 92 -1.25 -9.65 8.23
C GLU A 92 -0.45 -8.68 7.34
N THR A 93 -0.84 -8.58 6.08
CA THR A 93 -0.19 -7.72 5.08
C THR A 93 -1.09 -6.60 4.58
N ALA A 94 -2.39 -6.82 4.56
CA ALA A 94 -3.36 -5.78 4.24
C ALA A 94 -4.69 -6.03 4.94
N TYR A 95 -5.35 -4.94 5.30
CA TYR A 95 -6.69 -4.88 5.88
C TYR A 95 -7.53 -3.85 5.14
N LEU A 96 -8.72 -4.24 4.71
CA LEU A 96 -9.77 -3.35 4.22
C LEU A 96 -11.05 -3.61 5.01
N GLY A 97 -11.55 -2.62 5.72
CA GLY A 97 -12.70 -2.81 6.58
C GLY A 97 -13.16 -1.54 7.28
N THR A 98 -13.71 -1.71 8.46
CA THR A 98 -14.26 -0.62 9.25
C THR A 98 -13.50 -0.49 10.57
N ALA A 99 -12.97 0.71 10.85
CA ALA A 99 -12.38 1.06 12.14
C ALA A 99 -13.45 1.31 13.22
N ILE A 100 -13.02 1.37 14.48
CA ILE A 100 -13.86 1.78 15.61
C ILE A 100 -14.49 3.15 15.28
N GLY A 101 -15.83 3.25 15.45
CA GLY A 101 -16.60 4.44 15.09
C GLY A 101 -17.13 4.46 13.66
N GLY A 102 -17.07 3.32 12.92
CA GLY A 102 -17.73 3.14 11.63
C GLY A 102 -17.00 3.75 10.42
N ARG A 103 -15.75 4.21 10.58
CA ARG A 103 -14.95 4.77 9.47
C ARG A 103 -14.35 3.65 8.64
N GLY A 104 -14.45 3.75 7.31
CA GLY A 104 -13.72 2.88 6.39
C GLY A 104 -12.19 3.01 6.59
N LEU A 105 -11.48 1.90 6.52
CA LEU A 105 -10.04 1.82 6.75
C LEU A 105 -9.40 0.88 5.72
N LEU A 106 -8.31 1.35 5.10
CA LEU A 106 -7.35 0.53 4.35
C LEU A 106 -6.00 0.64 5.04
N ILE A 107 -5.45 -0.49 5.46
CA ILE A 107 -4.10 -0.60 5.99
C ILE A 107 -3.31 -1.49 5.04
N VAL A 108 -2.06 -1.11 4.76
CA VAL A 108 -1.05 -1.95 4.09
C VAL A 108 0.16 -1.97 5.00
N GLU A 109 0.49 -3.15 5.52
CA GLU A 109 1.49 -3.33 6.56
C GLU A 109 2.83 -3.83 5.99
N ASN A 110 3.83 -3.95 6.87
CA ASN A 110 5.13 -4.55 6.56
C ASN A 110 5.84 -3.87 5.39
N HIS A 111 5.99 -2.54 5.44
CA HIS A 111 6.60 -1.72 4.38
C HIS A 111 5.81 -1.77 3.06
N GLY A 112 4.51 -2.02 3.16
CA GLY A 112 3.62 -2.09 2.00
C GLY A 112 3.39 -0.75 1.31
N SER A 113 2.89 -0.83 0.09
CA SER A 113 2.61 0.33 -0.76
C SER A 113 1.26 0.21 -1.47
N ILE A 114 0.72 1.35 -1.86
CA ILE A 114 -0.37 1.46 -2.84
C ILE A 114 0.25 2.02 -4.11
N GLU A 115 0.15 1.26 -5.19
CA GLU A 115 0.83 1.58 -6.44
C GLU A 115 -0.13 1.56 -7.62
N THR A 116 0.11 2.44 -8.59
CA THR A 116 -0.55 2.38 -9.89
C THR A 116 0.47 2.30 -11.01
N TYR A 117 0.10 1.61 -12.08
CA TYR A 117 0.92 1.42 -13.27
C TYR A 117 0.14 1.83 -14.50
N ASN A 118 0.83 2.36 -15.50
CA ASN A 118 0.24 2.59 -16.80
C ASN A 118 0.21 1.29 -17.63
N LYS A 119 -0.38 1.34 -18.83
CA LYS A 119 -0.50 0.15 -19.70
C LYS A 119 0.84 -0.40 -20.21
N GLU A 120 1.91 0.40 -20.18
CA GLU A 120 3.27 -0.01 -20.51
C GLU A 120 4.01 -0.64 -19.33
N GLY A 121 3.39 -0.75 -18.14
CA GLY A 121 3.98 -1.32 -16.94
C GLY A 121 4.85 -0.34 -16.14
N ASN A 122 4.88 0.95 -16.49
CA ASN A 122 5.62 1.95 -15.72
C ASN A 122 4.79 2.36 -14.48
N GLN A 123 5.40 2.37 -13.31
CA GLN A 123 4.79 2.90 -12.08
C GLN A 123 4.51 4.39 -12.24
N THR A 124 3.28 4.81 -11.94
CA THR A 124 2.83 6.21 -12.06
C THR A 124 2.55 6.86 -10.71
N VAL A 125 2.16 6.08 -9.71
CA VAL A 125 1.99 6.52 -8.32
C VAL A 125 2.57 5.47 -7.39
N PHE A 126 3.19 5.91 -6.31
CA PHE A 126 3.57 5.12 -5.14
C PHE A 126 3.16 5.90 -3.89
N LEU A 127 2.43 5.26 -2.99
CA LEU A 127 2.16 5.74 -1.63
C LEU A 127 2.50 4.61 -0.68
N GLY A 128 3.49 4.80 0.15
CA GLY A 128 3.93 3.72 1.02
C GLY A 128 5.17 4.04 1.82
N THR A 129 5.79 2.99 2.33
CA THR A 129 7.00 3.05 3.13
C THR A 129 8.18 2.47 2.33
N ASN A 130 9.32 3.15 2.34
CA ASN A 130 10.54 2.65 1.70
C ASN A 130 11.26 1.64 2.61
N ASP A 131 12.35 1.03 2.10
CA ASP A 131 13.14 0.01 2.78
C ASP A 131 13.75 0.45 4.12
N ILE A 132 13.86 1.76 4.37
CA ILE A 132 14.36 2.33 5.62
C ILE A 132 13.22 2.77 6.57
N GLY A 133 11.97 2.42 6.27
CA GLY A 133 10.82 2.72 7.11
C GLY A 133 10.24 4.13 6.98
N SER A 134 10.69 4.92 5.99
CA SER A 134 10.20 6.28 5.76
C SER A 134 9.04 6.32 4.78
N GLY A 135 7.97 7.02 5.15
CA GLY A 135 6.79 7.21 4.30
C GLY A 135 7.01 8.20 3.16
N GLY A 136 6.39 7.94 2.01
CA GLY A 136 6.45 8.85 0.88
C GLY A 136 5.33 8.66 -0.13
N LEU A 137 5.01 9.74 -0.82
CA LEU A 137 4.18 9.76 -2.03
C LEU A 137 5.08 10.16 -3.21
N ARG A 138 5.10 9.35 -4.24
CA ARG A 138 5.76 9.65 -5.52
C ARG A 138 4.73 9.65 -6.64
N THR A 139 4.89 10.56 -7.57
CA THR A 139 4.24 10.46 -8.87
C THR A 139 5.28 10.42 -9.97
N ALA A 140 4.99 9.73 -11.06
CA ALA A 140 5.87 9.65 -12.21
C ALA A 140 5.09 9.95 -13.51
N ASN A 141 5.82 10.36 -14.54
CA ASN A 141 5.26 10.54 -15.86
C ASN A 141 5.02 9.18 -16.57
N SER A 142 4.45 9.20 -17.76
CA SER A 142 4.15 7.98 -18.53
C SER A 142 5.36 7.10 -18.86
N LYS A 143 6.59 7.62 -18.71
CA LYS A 143 7.84 6.87 -18.93
C LYS A 143 8.45 6.33 -17.63
N GLY A 144 7.76 6.51 -16.49
CA GLY A 144 8.28 6.12 -15.18
C GLY A 144 9.30 7.10 -14.57
N THR A 145 9.52 8.27 -15.20
CA THR A 145 10.39 9.30 -14.61
C THR A 145 9.63 10.03 -13.51
N GLU A 146 10.21 10.10 -12.33
CA GLU A 146 9.62 10.80 -11.18
C GLU A 146 9.32 12.27 -11.52
N SER A 147 8.13 12.74 -11.14
CA SER A 147 7.65 14.11 -11.34
C SER A 147 7.48 14.86 -10.02
N THR A 148 7.05 14.16 -8.96
CA THR A 148 6.97 14.69 -7.60
C THR A 148 7.34 13.64 -6.57
N PHE A 149 7.93 14.11 -5.47
CA PHE A 149 8.10 13.34 -4.23
C PHE A 149 7.63 14.20 -3.05
N VAL A 150 6.85 13.61 -2.17
CA VAL A 150 6.48 14.20 -0.86
C VAL A 150 6.72 13.11 0.18
N GLY A 151 7.55 13.39 1.17
CA GLY A 151 7.88 12.36 2.15
C GLY A 151 8.88 12.83 3.18
N THR A 152 9.65 11.89 3.71
CA THR A 152 10.67 12.11 4.71
C THR A 152 12.06 12.13 4.07
N ALA A 153 12.84 13.16 4.36
CA ALA A 153 14.26 13.26 4.00
C ALA A 153 15.10 12.30 4.86
N THR A 154 16.34 12.02 4.42
CA THR A 154 17.28 11.14 5.13
C THR A 154 17.53 11.53 6.59
N GLY A 155 17.42 12.81 6.94
CA GLY A 155 17.54 13.31 8.32
C GLY A 155 16.23 13.30 9.13
N GLY A 156 15.14 12.71 8.61
CA GLY A 156 13.84 12.65 9.29
C GLY A 156 12.92 13.84 9.06
N GLY A 157 13.39 14.89 8.43
CA GLY A 157 12.59 16.09 8.13
C GLY A 157 11.65 15.88 6.94
N GLY A 158 10.58 16.68 6.86
CA GLY A 158 9.67 16.66 5.71
C GLY A 158 10.32 17.22 4.45
N LEU A 159 10.03 16.61 3.30
CA LEU A 159 10.60 16.97 2.00
C LEU A 159 9.54 16.92 0.90
N MET A 160 9.52 17.92 0.04
CA MET A 160 8.79 17.90 -1.22
C MET A 160 9.72 18.31 -2.35
N ASN A 161 9.87 17.44 -3.35
CA ASN A 161 10.61 17.72 -4.57
C ASN A 161 9.69 17.72 -5.79
N THR A 162 9.97 18.58 -6.76
CA THR A 162 9.45 18.43 -8.11
C THR A 162 10.61 18.24 -9.10
N TYR A 163 10.33 17.52 -10.18
CA TYR A 163 11.35 17.12 -11.15
C TYR A 163 10.96 17.54 -12.56
N ASN A 164 11.96 17.83 -13.38
CA ASN A 164 11.72 18.03 -14.81
C ASN A 164 11.57 16.65 -15.54
N PRO A 165 11.17 16.64 -16.82
CA PRO A 165 11.02 15.39 -17.56
C PRO A 165 12.27 14.52 -17.70
N LYS A 166 13.45 15.05 -17.37
CA LYS A 166 14.73 14.31 -17.35
C LYS A 166 15.05 13.70 -15.98
N GLY A 167 14.17 13.89 -14.96
CA GLY A 167 14.38 13.42 -13.60
C GLY A 167 15.31 14.31 -12.76
N ASN A 168 15.61 15.53 -13.17
CA ASN A 168 16.38 16.46 -12.36
C ASN A 168 15.42 17.24 -11.45
N ILE A 169 15.80 17.40 -10.18
CA ILE A 169 15.09 18.26 -9.22
C ILE A 169 15.08 19.70 -9.75
N ILE A 170 13.90 20.33 -9.73
CA ILE A 170 13.69 21.74 -10.09
C ILE A 170 13.21 22.57 -8.91
N THR A 171 12.54 21.96 -7.94
CA THR A 171 12.23 22.61 -6.65
C THR A 171 12.45 21.65 -5.50
N THR A 172 12.84 22.17 -4.36
CA THR A 172 12.86 21.49 -3.07
C THR A 172 12.22 22.40 -2.03
N LEU A 173 11.21 21.91 -1.33
CA LEU A 173 10.62 22.51 -0.13
C LEU A 173 10.76 21.50 1.01
N GLY A 174 11.33 21.89 2.12
CA GLY A 174 11.51 20.94 3.22
C GLY A 174 12.36 21.48 4.34
N THR A 175 13.01 20.57 5.06
CA THR A 175 13.93 20.89 6.14
C THR A 175 15.35 20.43 5.80
N THR A 176 16.34 21.18 6.28
CA THR A 176 17.76 20.81 6.25
C THR A 176 18.06 19.79 7.35
N GLU A 177 19.28 19.21 7.33
CA GLU A 177 19.80 18.40 8.44
C GLU A 177 19.92 19.19 9.76
N SER A 178 20.01 20.53 9.68
CA SER A 178 19.99 21.44 10.83
C SER A 178 18.59 21.88 11.24
N GLU A 179 17.54 21.16 10.78
CA GLU A 179 16.12 21.38 11.11
C GLU A 179 15.54 22.72 10.60
N ASN A 180 16.28 23.45 9.76
CA ASN A 180 15.81 24.72 9.18
C ASN A 180 14.94 24.48 7.94
N GLY A 181 13.84 25.23 7.82
CA GLY A 181 12.99 25.23 6.64
C GLY A 181 13.68 25.83 5.42
N ILE A 182 13.52 25.21 4.25
CA ILE A 182 14.09 25.70 2.99
C ILE A 182 13.10 25.60 1.83
N LEU A 183 13.24 26.56 0.89
CA LEU A 183 12.74 26.46 -0.47
C LEU A 183 13.92 26.71 -1.43
N LYS A 184 14.20 25.76 -2.32
CA LYS A 184 15.22 25.89 -3.36
C LYS A 184 14.59 25.75 -4.75
N ILE A 185 15.08 26.53 -5.69
CA ILE A 185 14.71 26.45 -7.10
C ILE A 185 15.99 26.26 -7.91
N PHE A 186 15.93 25.33 -8.87
CA PHE A 186 17.05 24.97 -9.72
C PHE A 186 16.73 25.19 -11.19
N ASN A 187 17.71 25.55 -11.98
CA ASN A 187 17.57 25.55 -13.44
C ASN A 187 17.77 24.15 -14.04
N SER A 188 17.62 24.04 -15.37
CA SER A 188 17.77 22.77 -16.09
C SER A 188 19.19 22.15 -16.00
N ASN A 189 20.18 22.93 -15.64
CA ASN A 189 21.58 22.51 -15.45
C ASN A 189 21.88 22.11 -13.99
N LYS A 190 20.83 22.03 -13.12
CA LYS A 190 20.94 21.71 -11.70
C LYS A 190 21.61 22.79 -10.85
N ASN A 191 21.82 23.99 -11.37
CA ASN A 191 22.33 25.11 -10.58
C ASN A 191 21.17 25.71 -9.77
N GLU A 192 21.39 25.96 -8.47
CA GLU A 192 20.45 26.68 -7.63
C GLU A 192 20.32 28.12 -8.14
N THR A 193 19.12 28.58 -8.40
CA THR A 193 18.81 29.91 -8.91
C THR A 193 18.08 30.77 -7.89
N ALA A 194 17.38 30.17 -6.93
CA ALA A 194 16.77 30.86 -5.81
C ALA A 194 16.80 29.99 -4.55
N TYR A 195 17.00 30.62 -3.42
CA TYR A 195 16.95 30.03 -2.08
C TYR A 195 16.19 30.94 -1.14
N LEU A 196 15.28 30.37 -0.37
CA LEU A 196 14.62 31.01 0.77
C LEU A 196 14.73 30.05 1.97
N GLY A 197 15.32 30.51 3.06
CA GLY A 197 15.53 29.65 4.23
C GLY A 197 16.28 30.38 5.33
N SER A 198 17.02 29.64 6.14
CA SER A 198 17.92 30.20 7.13
C SER A 198 19.38 29.84 6.80
N ASP A 199 20.32 30.71 7.20
CA ASP A 199 21.74 30.41 7.19
C ASP A 199 22.13 29.53 8.40
N ILE A 200 23.44 29.27 8.53
CA ILE A 200 23.97 28.42 9.60
C ILE A 200 23.75 29.01 11.00
N ASP A 201 23.61 30.32 11.09
CA ASP A 201 23.40 31.06 12.35
C ASP A 201 21.90 31.26 12.65
N GLY A 202 21.02 30.75 11.79
CA GLY A 202 19.56 30.81 11.90
C GLY A 202 18.94 32.09 11.37
N ALA A 203 19.70 33.00 10.76
CA ALA A 203 19.18 34.19 10.13
C ALA A 203 18.42 33.85 8.83
N GLY A 204 17.29 34.53 8.62
CA GLY A 204 16.50 34.36 7.39
C GLY A 204 17.28 34.87 6.15
N VAL A 205 17.31 34.09 5.10
CA VAL A 205 18.03 34.37 3.84
C VAL A 205 17.08 34.24 2.66
N LEU A 206 17.09 35.26 1.77
CA LEU A 206 16.61 35.17 0.41
C LEU A 206 17.80 35.38 -0.54
N SER A 207 18.14 34.39 -1.33
CA SER A 207 19.21 34.48 -2.33
C SER A 207 18.67 34.23 -3.72
N ILE A 208 19.07 35.05 -4.68
CA ILE A 208 18.81 34.89 -6.11
C ILE A 208 20.17 34.86 -6.80
N SER A 209 20.45 33.77 -7.52
CA SER A 209 21.75 33.51 -8.15
C SER A 209 21.66 33.61 -9.67
N ASN A 210 22.81 33.57 -10.34
CA ASN A 210 22.92 33.54 -11.82
C ASN A 210 22.32 34.78 -12.48
N ASP A 211 22.76 35.97 -12.09
CA ASP A 211 22.33 37.27 -12.64
C ASP A 211 20.82 37.53 -12.46
N GLY A 212 20.20 36.88 -11.45
CA GLY A 212 18.81 37.08 -11.11
C GLY A 212 18.56 38.40 -10.39
N TYR A 213 17.29 38.84 -10.42
CA TYR A 213 16.88 40.05 -9.73
C TYR A 213 15.54 39.87 -9.04
N ILE A 214 15.28 40.70 -8.03
CA ILE A 214 13.97 40.88 -7.40
C ILE A 214 13.34 42.14 -7.96
N GLY A 215 12.19 42.04 -8.62
CA GLY A 215 11.54 43.18 -9.23
C GLY A 215 10.06 43.29 -8.86
N THR A 216 9.57 44.53 -8.81
CA THR A 216 8.16 44.79 -8.77
C THR A 216 7.68 45.37 -10.11
N TYR A 217 6.44 45.06 -10.47
CA TYR A 217 5.86 45.46 -11.75
C TYR A 217 4.48 46.06 -11.52
N ASN A 218 4.11 47.07 -12.32
CA ASN A 218 2.75 47.58 -12.31
C ASN A 218 1.79 46.64 -13.08
N LYS A 219 0.50 46.95 -13.03
CA LYS A 219 -0.54 46.14 -13.71
C LYS A 219 -0.41 46.06 -15.23
N LEU A 220 0.48 46.84 -15.84
CA LEU A 220 0.78 46.82 -17.27
C LEU A 220 2.07 46.03 -17.58
N GLY A 221 2.64 45.34 -16.56
CA GLY A 221 3.88 44.56 -16.71
C GLY A 221 5.16 45.43 -16.79
N LYS A 222 5.09 46.75 -16.53
CA LYS A 222 6.27 47.60 -16.50
C LYS A 222 6.97 47.48 -15.15
N PRO A 223 8.31 47.35 -15.11
CA PRO A 223 9.06 47.34 -13.85
C PRO A 223 8.89 48.66 -13.10
N THR A 224 8.69 48.57 -11.80
CA THR A 224 8.58 49.73 -10.90
C THR A 224 9.73 49.83 -9.94
N SER A 225 10.35 48.71 -9.59
CA SER A 225 11.63 48.65 -8.89
C SER A 225 12.33 47.31 -9.17
N HIS A 226 13.65 47.25 -8.98
CA HIS A 226 14.42 46.00 -8.99
C HIS A 226 15.60 46.11 -8.04
N LEU A 227 16.00 44.96 -7.48
CA LEU A 227 17.21 44.80 -6.70
C LEU A 227 17.98 43.62 -7.34
N GLY A 228 19.18 43.86 -7.80
CA GLY A 228 20.03 42.91 -8.51
C GLY A 228 21.02 43.64 -9.41
N THR A 229 21.94 42.89 -9.98
CA THR A 229 22.94 43.43 -10.90
C THR A 229 22.54 43.26 -12.35
#